data_e45f8ed88a4ebb652388b934418c2a93
#
_entry.id   e45f8ed88a4ebb652388b934418c2a93
#
_cell.length_a   1.000
_cell.length_b   1.000
_cell.length_c   1.000
_cell.angle_alpha   90.00
_cell.angle_beta   90.00
_cell.angle_gamma   90.00
#
_symmetry.space_group_name_H-M   'P 1'
#
loop_
_entity.id
_entity.type
_entity.pdbx_description
1 polymer ?
#
loop_
_entity_poly.entity_id
_entity_poly.type
_entity_poly.pdbx_seq_one_letter_code
_entity_poly.pdbx_strand_id
1 'polypeptide(L)'
;MNENDIWLIAGLGNPEAKYDGTRHNAGFAALDALADKWNISVSKTKFQGLWGQGEVDGHKVVLLKPLTYMNLSGDSIAPMASFFKIPADHVLVLCDDITQAPGKLRIRPSGSAGGHNGLKSIIARLGGENFPRIRIGIGAKPHPDYDLAAWVLGKFPPEDAKAIADRYADLEAAAKLIMDGKLGLAQSKYNG
;
A
#
# COMPACT_ATOMS: atom_id res chain seq x y z
N MET A 1 -11.41 -14.38 18.02
CA MET A 1 -10.34 -13.43 17.62
C MET A 1 -9.52 -13.06 18.84
N ASN A 2 -8.22 -13.01 18.66
CA ASN A 2 -7.30 -12.62 19.72
C ASN A 2 -7.44 -11.12 19.98
N GLU A 3 -7.48 -10.69 21.23
CA GLU A 3 -7.58 -9.26 21.59
C GLU A 3 -6.41 -8.44 21.02
N ASN A 4 -5.34 -9.10 20.58
CA ASN A 4 -4.13 -8.50 20.02
C ASN A 4 -4.06 -8.59 18.48
N ASP A 5 -5.16 -8.96 17.81
CA ASP A 5 -5.19 -9.06 16.34
C ASP A 5 -5.38 -7.67 15.74
N ILE A 6 -4.26 -6.97 15.56
CA ILE A 6 -4.24 -5.66 14.93
C ILE A 6 -3.51 -5.77 13.59
N TRP A 7 -4.06 -5.13 12.57
CA TRP A 7 -3.44 -5.00 11.27
C TRP A 7 -3.01 -3.58 11.02
N LEU A 8 -1.84 -3.42 10.41
CA LEU A 8 -1.39 -2.14 9.86
C LEU A 8 -1.50 -2.22 8.35
N ILE A 9 -2.25 -1.30 7.76
CA ILE A 9 -2.30 -1.15 6.31
C ILE A 9 -1.68 0.19 5.96
N ALA A 10 -0.59 0.16 5.21
CA ALA A 10 0.16 1.34 4.81
C ALA A 10 0.10 1.52 3.30
N GLY A 11 -0.31 2.70 2.86
CA GLY A 11 -0.24 3.09 1.46
C GLY A 11 0.98 3.97 1.22
N LEU A 12 1.78 3.64 0.22
CA LEU A 12 3.03 4.34 -0.07
C LEU A 12 2.84 5.48 -1.06
N GLY A 13 3.62 6.54 -0.87
CA GLY A 13 3.61 7.72 -1.72
C GLY A 13 4.56 8.78 -1.21
N ASN A 14 4.58 9.92 -1.89
CA ASN A 14 5.33 11.11 -1.50
C ASN A 14 4.35 12.17 -0.97
N PRO A 15 4.71 12.92 0.09
CA PRO A 15 3.73 13.69 0.87
C PRO A 15 3.28 15.01 0.27
N GLU A 16 4.03 15.60 -0.64
CA GLU A 16 3.71 16.94 -1.14
C GLU A 16 2.57 16.92 -2.16
N ALA A 17 1.76 17.99 -2.18
CA ALA A 17 0.60 18.10 -3.08
C ALA A 17 0.97 17.96 -4.57
N LYS A 18 2.19 18.34 -4.95
CA LYS A 18 2.67 18.18 -6.33
C LYS A 18 2.73 16.72 -6.80
N TYR A 19 2.75 15.77 -5.85
CA TYR A 19 2.77 14.34 -6.15
C TYR A 19 1.38 13.71 -6.18
N ASP A 20 0.33 14.46 -5.87
CA ASP A 20 -1.04 13.95 -5.94
C ASP A 20 -1.37 13.53 -7.38
N GLY A 21 -1.97 12.35 -7.52
CA GLY A 21 -2.32 11.82 -8.82
C GLY A 21 -1.15 11.27 -9.63
N THR A 22 0.05 11.20 -9.06
CA THR A 22 1.19 10.58 -9.73
C THR A 22 1.14 9.05 -9.59
N ARG A 23 1.82 8.37 -10.50
CA ARG A 23 1.90 6.90 -10.50
C ARG A 23 2.48 6.36 -9.20
N HIS A 24 3.51 7.01 -8.67
CA HIS A 24 4.17 6.59 -7.43
C HIS A 24 3.28 6.75 -6.21
N ASN A 25 2.24 7.57 -6.27
CA ASN A 25 1.28 7.77 -5.19
C ASN A 25 0.04 6.87 -5.29
N ALA A 26 0.09 5.84 -6.14
CA ALA A 26 -1.02 4.88 -6.26
C ALA A 26 -1.36 4.23 -4.90
N GLY A 27 -0.35 3.97 -4.08
CA GLY A 27 -0.58 3.44 -2.72
C GLY A 27 -1.32 4.41 -1.81
N PHE A 28 -0.97 5.70 -1.85
CA PHE A 28 -1.69 6.74 -1.09
C PHE A 28 -3.16 6.81 -1.52
N ALA A 29 -3.41 6.82 -2.82
CA ALA A 29 -4.78 6.89 -3.33
C ALA A 29 -5.61 5.67 -2.93
N ALA A 30 -5.01 4.48 -2.98
CA ALA A 30 -5.68 3.25 -2.56
C ALA A 30 -5.99 3.26 -1.06
N LEU A 31 -5.06 3.75 -0.25
CA LEU A 31 -5.29 3.86 1.19
C LEU A 31 -6.41 4.85 1.50
N ASP A 32 -6.43 5.99 0.82
CA ASP A 32 -7.52 6.96 0.96
C ASP A 32 -8.87 6.35 0.60
N ALA A 33 -8.93 5.51 -0.42
CA ALA A 33 -10.14 4.80 -0.81
C ALA A 33 -10.61 3.84 0.29
N LEU A 34 -9.69 3.09 0.91
CA LEU A 34 -10.01 2.22 2.05
C LEU A 34 -10.51 3.03 3.25
N ALA A 35 -9.83 4.13 3.57
CA ALA A 35 -10.20 5.00 4.69
C ALA A 35 -11.61 5.54 4.50
N ASP A 36 -11.94 5.99 3.30
CA ASP A 36 -13.28 6.47 2.96
C ASP A 36 -14.32 5.37 3.10
N LYS A 37 -14.06 4.21 2.52
CA LYS A 37 -14.97 3.06 2.55
C LYS A 37 -15.22 2.56 3.97
N TRP A 38 -14.19 2.53 4.80
CA TRP A 38 -14.27 2.04 6.18
C TRP A 38 -14.58 3.12 7.21
N ASN A 39 -14.77 4.34 6.73
CA ASN A 39 -15.10 5.49 7.58
C ASN A 39 -14.05 5.72 8.68
N ILE A 40 -12.79 5.56 8.34
CA ILE A 40 -11.65 5.81 9.22
C ILE A 40 -10.97 7.10 8.80
N SER A 41 -10.83 8.04 9.74
CA SER A 41 -10.14 9.31 9.49
C SER A 41 -8.63 9.13 9.65
N VAL A 42 -7.87 9.35 8.57
CA VAL A 42 -6.40 9.25 8.56
C VAL A 42 -5.84 10.67 8.67
N SER A 43 -5.93 11.23 9.89
CA SER A 43 -5.66 12.65 10.13
C SER A 43 -4.73 12.93 11.31
N LYS A 44 -4.40 11.94 12.12
CA LYS A 44 -3.44 12.09 13.23
C LYS A 44 -2.01 11.97 12.70
N THR A 45 -1.07 12.64 13.35
CA THR A 45 0.34 12.56 12.98
C THR A 45 1.14 11.83 14.05
N LYS A 46 1.95 10.86 13.63
CA LYS A 46 2.89 10.14 14.50
C LYS A 46 3.91 9.40 13.63
N PHE A 47 5.12 9.26 14.12
CA PHE A 47 6.18 8.53 13.41
C PHE A 47 6.32 8.96 11.95
N GLN A 48 6.30 10.27 11.69
CA GLN A 48 6.41 10.84 10.35
C GLN A 48 5.34 10.31 9.39
N GLY A 49 4.13 10.10 9.87
CA GLY A 49 3.03 9.60 9.05
C GLY A 49 1.68 10.17 9.48
N LEU A 50 0.73 10.17 8.55
CA LEU A 50 -0.68 10.38 8.82
C LEU A 50 -1.32 9.03 9.08
N TRP A 51 -2.06 8.92 10.19
CA TRP A 51 -2.66 7.66 10.57
C TRP A 51 -4.04 7.83 11.21
N GLY A 52 -4.75 6.74 11.25
CA GLY A 52 -6.01 6.62 11.96
C GLY A 52 -6.26 5.16 12.28
N GLN A 53 -7.20 4.89 13.18
CA GLN A 53 -7.53 3.53 13.55
C GLN A 53 -9.02 3.34 13.62
N GLY A 54 -9.45 2.11 13.42
CA GLY A 54 -10.84 1.72 13.47
C GLY A 54 -10.99 0.21 13.54
N GLU A 55 -12.21 -0.24 13.36
CA GLU A 55 -12.55 -1.66 13.37
C GLU A 55 -13.26 -2.01 12.07
N VAL A 56 -12.80 -3.09 11.42
CA VAL A 56 -13.34 -3.55 10.14
C VAL A 56 -13.61 -5.04 10.25
N ASP A 57 -14.88 -5.43 10.18
CA ASP A 57 -15.31 -6.82 10.26
C ASP A 57 -14.69 -7.56 11.47
N GLY A 58 -14.60 -6.87 12.62
CA GLY A 58 -14.06 -7.42 13.85
C GLY A 58 -12.54 -7.31 13.98
N HIS A 59 -11.82 -6.88 12.96
CA HIS A 59 -10.38 -6.64 13.03
C HIS A 59 -10.08 -5.21 13.46
N LYS A 60 -9.10 -5.04 14.33
CA LYS A 60 -8.55 -3.71 14.62
C LYS A 60 -7.59 -3.35 13.50
N VAL A 61 -7.75 -2.16 12.95
CA VAL A 61 -6.99 -1.71 11.78
C VAL A 61 -6.40 -0.34 12.05
N VAL A 62 -5.09 -0.21 11.78
CA VAL A 62 -4.39 1.07 11.72
C VAL A 62 -4.11 1.35 10.25
N LEU A 63 -4.57 2.50 9.76
CA LEU A 63 -4.28 2.97 8.41
C LEU A 63 -3.20 4.03 8.48
N LEU A 64 -2.20 3.94 7.60
CA LEU A 64 -1.02 4.82 7.63
C LEU A 64 -0.63 5.26 6.23
N LYS A 65 -0.38 6.58 6.10
CA LYS A 65 0.29 7.18 4.95
C LYS A 65 1.62 7.72 5.43
N PRO A 66 2.76 7.04 5.15
CA PRO A 66 4.07 7.59 5.50
C PRO A 66 4.31 8.92 4.81
N LEU A 67 4.80 9.93 5.56
CA LEU A 67 5.12 11.25 5.01
C LEU A 67 6.63 11.46 4.87
N THR A 68 7.37 10.36 4.82
CA THR A 68 8.83 10.31 4.84
C THR A 68 9.48 10.50 3.48
N TYR A 69 8.75 10.66 2.39
CA TYR A 69 9.18 10.32 1.03
C TYR A 69 9.33 8.80 0.85
N MET A 70 9.20 8.38 -0.40
CA MET A 70 9.09 6.97 -0.77
C MET A 70 10.26 6.11 -0.26
N ASN A 71 11.49 6.58 -0.47
CA ASN A 71 12.70 5.82 -0.12
C ASN A 71 12.92 5.66 1.40
N LEU A 72 12.14 6.33 2.22
CA LEU A 72 12.22 6.25 3.69
C LEU A 72 10.91 5.72 4.31
N SER A 73 10.06 5.07 3.52
CA SER A 73 8.75 4.57 3.98
C SER A 73 8.84 3.71 5.25
N GLY A 74 9.90 2.90 5.36
CA GLY A 74 10.12 2.06 6.54
C GLY A 74 10.35 2.84 7.83
N ASP A 75 10.83 4.09 7.73
CA ASP A 75 11.06 4.93 8.91
C ASP A 75 9.76 5.35 9.61
N SER A 76 8.64 5.29 8.91
CA SER A 76 7.31 5.50 9.48
C SER A 76 6.64 4.18 9.86
N ILE A 77 6.71 3.19 8.98
CA ILE A 77 6.01 1.90 9.14
C ILE A 77 6.56 1.10 10.31
N ALA A 78 7.88 0.98 10.42
CA ALA A 78 8.48 0.13 11.45
C ALA A 78 8.19 0.64 12.88
N PRO A 79 8.37 1.93 13.20
CA PRO A 79 8.00 2.40 14.55
C PRO A 79 6.51 2.34 14.82
N MET A 80 5.64 2.54 13.81
CA MET A 80 4.20 2.39 13.99
C MET A 80 3.82 0.95 14.32
N ALA A 81 4.37 -0.02 13.60
CA ALA A 81 4.14 -1.43 13.86
C ALA A 81 4.64 -1.82 15.26
N SER A 82 5.81 -1.34 15.66
CA SER A 82 6.38 -1.58 16.98
C SER A 82 5.51 -0.99 18.09
N PHE A 83 5.02 0.22 17.92
CA PHE A 83 4.17 0.90 18.91
C PHE A 83 2.89 0.13 19.19
N PHE A 84 2.24 -0.40 18.18
CA PHE A 84 1.01 -1.19 18.32
C PHE A 84 1.28 -2.69 18.49
N LYS A 85 2.55 -3.10 18.54
CA LYS A 85 2.96 -4.52 18.66
C LYS A 85 2.40 -5.38 17.53
N ILE A 86 2.44 -4.83 16.31
CA ILE A 86 1.96 -5.51 15.11
C ILE A 86 3.11 -6.31 14.49
N PRO A 87 2.96 -7.64 14.32
CA PRO A 87 4.00 -8.42 13.69
C PRO A 87 4.09 -8.11 12.18
N ALA A 88 5.24 -8.40 11.57
CA ALA A 88 5.47 -8.09 10.17
C ALA A 88 4.44 -8.72 9.23
N ASP A 89 3.98 -9.93 9.50
CA ASP A 89 2.97 -10.62 8.68
C ASP A 89 1.56 -10.02 8.83
N HIS A 90 1.36 -9.05 9.72
CA HIS A 90 0.15 -8.24 9.84
C HIS A 90 0.35 -6.81 9.33
N VAL A 91 1.42 -6.55 8.60
CA VAL A 91 1.65 -5.28 7.91
C VAL A 91 1.34 -5.47 6.43
N LEU A 92 0.22 -4.93 5.99
CA LEU A 92 -0.18 -4.97 4.58
C LEU A 92 0.25 -3.67 3.91
N VAL A 93 1.04 -3.77 2.85
CA VAL A 93 1.56 -2.61 2.12
C VAL A 93 0.88 -2.49 0.76
N LEU A 94 0.39 -1.28 0.45
CA LEU A 94 -0.18 -0.93 -0.84
C LEU A 94 0.84 -0.09 -1.60
N CYS A 95 1.25 -0.51 -2.78
CA CYS A 95 2.28 0.20 -3.55
C CYS A 95 2.06 0.04 -5.07
N ASP A 96 2.68 0.93 -5.82
CA ASP A 96 2.67 0.90 -7.28
C ASP A 96 3.55 -0.22 -7.85
N ASP A 97 3.20 -0.68 -9.05
CA ASP A 97 3.93 -1.74 -9.76
C ASP A 97 4.05 -1.39 -11.25
N ILE A 98 5.28 -1.13 -11.70
CA ILE A 98 5.57 -0.80 -13.10
C ILE A 98 5.52 -2.01 -14.03
N THR A 99 5.45 -3.22 -13.50
CA THR A 99 5.44 -4.45 -14.31
C THR A 99 4.03 -4.90 -14.69
N GLN A 100 2.99 -4.20 -14.20
CA GLN A 100 1.59 -4.55 -14.47
C GLN A 100 0.87 -3.41 -15.17
N ALA A 101 -0.06 -3.75 -16.04
CA ALA A 101 -0.94 -2.75 -16.67
C ALA A 101 -1.78 -2.01 -15.62
N PRO A 102 -2.18 -0.76 -15.91
CA PRO A 102 -2.97 0.02 -14.96
C PRO A 102 -4.23 -0.72 -14.50
N GLY A 103 -4.41 -0.80 -13.17
CA GLY A 103 -5.55 -1.46 -12.55
C GLY A 103 -5.38 -2.94 -12.28
N LYS A 104 -4.32 -3.59 -12.77
CA LYS A 104 -4.05 -4.96 -12.38
C LYS A 104 -3.51 -5.01 -10.95
N LEU A 105 -3.98 -5.98 -10.18
CA LEU A 105 -3.53 -6.18 -8.81
C LEU A 105 -2.64 -7.41 -8.73
N ARG A 106 -1.61 -7.33 -7.90
CA ARG A 106 -0.76 -8.46 -7.57
C ARG A 106 -0.62 -8.57 -6.07
N ILE A 107 -1.23 -9.60 -5.51
CA ILE A 107 -1.22 -9.89 -4.08
C ILE A 107 -0.11 -10.89 -3.80
N ARG A 108 0.75 -10.59 -2.83
CA ARG A 108 1.87 -11.46 -2.43
C ARG A 108 1.94 -11.52 -0.91
N PRO A 109 2.20 -12.71 -0.31
CA PRO A 109 2.41 -12.83 1.13
C PRO A 109 3.77 -12.30 1.59
N SER A 110 4.74 -12.26 0.67
CA SER A 110 6.13 -11.88 0.92
C SER A 110 6.82 -11.61 -0.42
N GLY A 111 8.08 -11.24 -0.37
CA GLY A 111 8.88 -11.13 -1.58
C GLY A 111 9.87 -9.97 -1.55
N SER A 112 10.74 -9.94 -2.55
CA SER A 112 11.74 -8.90 -2.73
C SER A 112 11.09 -7.56 -3.09
N ALA A 113 11.90 -6.50 -3.02
CA ALA A 113 11.45 -5.16 -3.39
C ALA A 113 11.21 -5.01 -4.90
N GLY A 114 11.84 -5.83 -5.74
CA GLY A 114 11.70 -5.73 -7.20
C GLY A 114 12.11 -4.36 -7.75
N GLY A 115 13.06 -3.68 -7.12
CA GLY A 115 13.49 -2.34 -7.51
C GLY A 115 12.68 -1.20 -6.90
N HIS A 116 11.61 -1.47 -6.18
CA HIS A 116 10.78 -0.45 -5.54
C HIS A 116 11.45 0.10 -4.28
N ASN A 117 11.77 1.39 -4.27
CA ASN A 117 12.54 2.00 -3.18
C ASN A 117 11.79 2.01 -1.84
N GLY A 118 10.48 2.17 -1.87
CA GLY A 118 9.66 2.10 -0.66
C GLY A 118 9.70 0.71 -0.03
N LEU A 119 9.57 -0.34 -0.84
CA LEU A 119 9.67 -1.71 -0.36
C LEU A 119 11.07 -2.03 0.17
N LYS A 120 12.13 -1.53 -0.46
CA LYS A 120 13.50 -1.68 0.05
C LYS A 120 13.64 -1.11 1.46
N SER A 121 13.10 0.07 1.69
CA SER A 121 13.12 0.72 3.00
C SER A 121 12.38 -0.10 4.05
N ILE A 122 11.21 -0.60 3.71
CA ILE A 122 10.39 -1.40 4.63
C ILE A 122 11.10 -2.70 4.98
N ILE A 123 11.65 -3.40 3.99
CA ILE A 123 12.40 -4.66 4.20
C ILE A 123 13.57 -4.42 5.16
N ALA A 124 14.33 -3.35 4.94
CA ALA A 124 15.46 -3.01 5.80
C ALA A 124 15.02 -2.70 7.24
N ARG A 125 13.92 -1.99 7.41
CA ARG A 125 13.48 -1.53 8.74
C ARG A 125 12.67 -2.59 9.50
N LEU A 126 11.91 -3.45 8.82
CA LEU A 126 11.21 -4.58 9.46
C LEU A 126 12.12 -5.78 9.66
N GLY A 127 13.29 -5.81 9.03
CA GLY A 127 14.23 -6.91 9.16
C GLY A 127 13.92 -8.11 8.28
N GLY A 128 13.15 -7.95 7.20
CA GLY A 128 12.85 -9.04 6.28
C GLY A 128 11.73 -8.74 5.31
N GLU A 129 11.49 -9.69 4.44
CA GLU A 129 10.53 -9.59 3.33
C GLU A 129 9.14 -10.15 3.67
N ASN A 130 8.93 -10.60 4.90
CA ASN A 130 7.78 -11.43 5.28
C ASN A 130 6.60 -10.58 5.72
N PHE A 131 6.12 -9.71 4.84
CA PHE A 131 4.90 -8.94 5.03
C PHE A 131 4.06 -8.97 3.74
N PRO A 132 2.72 -9.06 3.85
CA PRO A 132 1.86 -9.07 2.67
C PRO A 132 1.84 -7.72 1.98
N ARG A 133 1.63 -7.74 0.66
CA ARG A 133 1.51 -6.53 -0.13
C ARG A 133 0.51 -6.72 -1.26
N ILE A 134 -0.18 -5.66 -1.59
CA ILE A 134 -0.97 -5.54 -2.81
C ILE A 134 -0.25 -4.54 -3.69
N ARG A 135 0.27 -5.03 -4.81
CA ARG A 135 0.92 -4.20 -5.82
C ARG A 135 -0.11 -3.78 -6.85
N ILE A 136 -0.16 -2.48 -7.12
CA ILE A 136 -1.16 -1.87 -8.00
C ILE A 136 -0.47 -1.51 -9.31
N GLY A 137 -0.90 -2.11 -10.41
CA GLY A 137 -0.33 -1.85 -11.72
C GLY A 137 -0.52 -0.40 -12.13
N ILE A 138 0.57 0.20 -12.61
CA ILE A 138 0.59 1.59 -13.09
C ILE A 138 1.05 1.70 -14.53
N GLY A 139 1.43 0.59 -15.15
CA GLY A 139 1.94 0.54 -16.51
C GLY A 139 3.45 0.70 -16.58
N ALA A 140 4.04 0.08 -17.58
CA ALA A 140 5.46 0.18 -17.88
C ALA A 140 5.78 1.52 -18.55
N LYS A 141 6.99 2.02 -18.34
CA LYS A 141 7.46 3.20 -19.07
C LYS A 141 7.42 2.95 -20.59
N PRO A 142 7.20 4.01 -21.40
CA PRO A 142 6.90 3.83 -22.83
C PRO A 142 8.03 3.23 -23.65
N HIS A 143 9.28 3.37 -23.20
CA HIS A 143 10.45 2.76 -23.84
C HIS A 143 11.58 2.60 -22.84
N PRO A 144 12.56 1.71 -23.11
CA PRO A 144 13.62 1.41 -22.13
C PRO A 144 14.48 2.61 -21.71
N ASP A 145 14.64 3.60 -22.58
CA ASP A 145 15.45 4.78 -22.31
C ASP A 145 14.72 5.87 -21.54
N TYR A 146 13.42 5.71 -21.31
CA TYR A 146 12.65 6.66 -20.52
C TYR A 146 13.11 6.61 -19.06
N ASP A 147 13.33 7.78 -18.44
CA ASP A 147 13.77 7.85 -17.05
C ASP A 147 12.69 7.29 -16.12
N LEU A 148 13.04 6.28 -15.33
CA LEU A 148 12.10 5.62 -14.41
C LEU A 148 11.55 6.59 -13.38
N ALA A 149 12.40 7.44 -12.78
CA ALA A 149 11.95 8.43 -11.81
C ALA A 149 10.93 9.39 -12.43
N ALA A 150 11.18 9.87 -13.63
CA ALA A 150 10.23 10.73 -14.34
C ALA A 150 8.92 10.01 -14.62
N TRP A 151 8.96 8.72 -14.94
CA TRP A 151 7.76 7.92 -15.20
C TRP A 151 6.88 7.80 -13.97
N VAL A 152 7.44 7.36 -12.83
CA VAL A 152 6.66 7.13 -11.62
C VAL A 152 6.19 8.43 -10.97
N LEU A 153 6.90 9.54 -11.18
CA LEU A 153 6.52 10.86 -10.69
C LEU A 153 5.57 11.59 -11.65
N GLY A 154 5.30 11.01 -12.81
CA GLY A 154 4.32 11.54 -13.75
C GLY A 154 2.90 11.23 -13.33
N LYS A 155 1.97 12.11 -13.72
CA LYS A 155 0.55 11.94 -13.41
C LYS A 155 -0.09 10.90 -14.31
N PHE A 156 -1.08 10.19 -13.78
CA PHE A 156 -1.88 9.28 -14.60
C PHE A 156 -2.70 10.03 -15.65
N PRO A 157 -2.77 9.50 -16.87
CA PRO A 157 -3.85 9.89 -17.79
C PRO A 157 -5.21 9.52 -17.17
N PRO A 158 -6.29 10.25 -17.50
CA PRO A 158 -7.61 9.96 -16.91
C PRO A 158 -8.08 8.52 -17.07
N GLU A 159 -7.82 7.90 -18.21
CA GLU A 159 -8.21 6.49 -18.46
C GLU A 159 -7.48 5.52 -17.52
N ASP A 160 -6.22 5.77 -17.21
CA ASP A 160 -5.43 4.92 -16.32
C ASP A 160 -5.87 5.12 -14.86
N ALA A 161 -6.11 6.36 -14.46
CA ALA A 161 -6.63 6.67 -13.14
C ALA A 161 -7.98 6.00 -12.92
N LYS A 162 -8.85 6.00 -13.93
CA LYS A 162 -10.15 5.33 -13.87
C LYS A 162 -10.01 3.81 -13.76
N ALA A 163 -9.12 3.21 -14.55
CA ALA A 163 -8.88 1.77 -14.51
C ALA A 163 -8.45 1.31 -13.11
N ILE A 164 -7.64 2.12 -12.43
CA ILE A 164 -7.20 1.83 -11.06
C ILE A 164 -8.35 2.03 -10.07
N ALA A 165 -9.08 3.14 -10.18
CA ALA A 165 -10.20 3.43 -9.27
C ALA A 165 -11.30 2.36 -9.39
N ASP A 166 -11.52 1.81 -10.57
CA ASP A 166 -12.50 0.73 -10.80
C ASP A 166 -12.11 -0.56 -10.03
N ARG A 167 -10.86 -0.68 -9.55
CA ARG A 167 -10.40 -1.84 -8.79
C ARG A 167 -10.42 -1.62 -7.27
N TYR A 168 -10.81 -0.45 -6.77
CA TYR A 168 -10.78 -0.21 -5.32
C TYR A 168 -11.74 -1.12 -4.55
N ALA A 169 -12.88 -1.49 -5.11
CA ALA A 169 -13.77 -2.45 -4.47
C ALA A 169 -13.10 -3.84 -4.35
N ASP A 170 -12.39 -4.27 -5.38
CA ASP A 170 -11.64 -5.54 -5.36
C ASP A 170 -10.47 -5.47 -4.39
N LEU A 171 -9.79 -4.33 -4.32
CA LEU A 171 -8.68 -4.13 -3.40
C LEU A 171 -9.16 -4.19 -1.94
N GLU A 172 -10.30 -3.58 -1.64
CA GLU A 172 -10.91 -3.68 -0.31
C GLU A 172 -11.27 -5.12 0.03
N ALA A 173 -11.92 -5.83 -0.89
CA ALA A 173 -12.28 -7.22 -0.68
C ALA A 173 -11.03 -8.10 -0.46
N ALA A 174 -9.96 -7.86 -1.21
CA ALA A 174 -8.70 -8.56 -1.04
C ALA A 174 -8.07 -8.27 0.33
N ALA A 175 -8.09 -7.01 0.77
CA ALA A 175 -7.56 -6.63 2.09
C ALA A 175 -8.32 -7.36 3.21
N LYS A 176 -9.63 -7.44 3.13
CA LYS A 176 -10.46 -8.17 4.11
C LYS A 176 -10.11 -9.65 4.14
N LEU A 177 -9.95 -10.29 2.97
CA LEU A 177 -9.55 -11.69 2.90
C LEU A 177 -8.16 -11.91 3.52
N ILE A 178 -7.22 -11.01 3.29
CA ILE A 178 -5.89 -11.09 3.89
C ILE A 178 -5.99 -11.02 5.43
N MET A 179 -6.77 -10.10 5.96
CA MET A 179 -6.99 -9.98 7.41
C MET A 179 -7.68 -11.22 7.99
N ASP A 180 -8.53 -11.88 7.20
CA ASP A 180 -9.21 -13.12 7.60
C ASP A 180 -8.30 -14.35 7.50
N GLY A 181 -7.03 -14.20 7.14
CA GLY A 181 -6.11 -15.34 6.95
C GLY A 181 -6.32 -16.10 5.66
N LYS A 182 -6.99 -15.49 4.68
CA LYS A 182 -7.37 -16.12 3.41
C LYS A 182 -6.64 -15.47 2.21
N LEU A 183 -5.35 -15.22 2.36
CA LEU A 183 -4.54 -14.57 1.32
C LEU A 183 -4.55 -15.37 0.01
N GLY A 184 -4.46 -16.69 0.08
CA GLY A 184 -4.54 -17.53 -1.12
C GLY A 184 -5.83 -17.37 -1.89
N LEU A 185 -6.95 -17.22 -1.18
CA LEU A 185 -8.25 -16.94 -1.83
C LEU A 185 -8.25 -15.54 -2.46
N ALA A 186 -7.67 -14.56 -1.79
CA ALA A 186 -7.54 -13.22 -2.35
C ALA A 186 -6.73 -13.25 -3.66
N GLN A 187 -5.63 -14.00 -3.70
CA GLN A 187 -4.85 -14.19 -4.92
C GLN A 187 -5.68 -14.82 -6.04
N SER A 188 -6.42 -15.88 -5.74
CA SER A 188 -7.22 -16.57 -6.74
C SER A 188 -8.30 -15.67 -7.34
N LYS A 189 -8.90 -14.80 -6.54
CA LYS A 189 -10.00 -13.94 -6.99
C LYS A 189 -9.54 -12.65 -7.65
N TYR A 190 -8.45 -12.03 -7.19
CA TYR A 190 -8.15 -10.65 -7.52
C TYR A 190 -6.81 -10.41 -8.19
N ASN A 191 -5.90 -11.39 -8.25
CA ASN A 191 -4.68 -11.24 -9.04
C ASN A 191 -5.03 -11.12 -10.52
N GLY A 192 -4.50 -10.08 -11.16
CA GLY A 192 -4.80 -9.81 -12.57
C GLY A 192 -5.73 -8.66 -12.89
#